data_736a747ea589ade41776e021bcace52c
#
_entry.id   736a747ea589ade41776e021bcace52c
#
_cell.length_a   1.000
_cell.length_b   1.000
_cell.length_c   1.000
_cell.angle_alpha   90.00
_cell.angle_beta   90.00
_cell.angle_gamma   90.00
#
_symmetry.space_group_name_H-M   'P 1'
#
loop_
_entity.id
_entity.type
_entity.pdbx_description
1 polymer ?
#
loop_
_entity_poly.entity_id
_entity_poly.type
_entity_poly.pdbx_seq_one_letter_code
_entity_poly.pdbx_strand_id
1 'polypeptide(L)'
;IYKLYKCDGLILGHHLDDHLETVYMQLERHNTVHYLGIKEESYVQDMRVIRPLMRSYKDEILQVCHEQHIEYHDDYTNFEIDFERDRIRNTILKHYTKTQKENLFKKAQEHNQRIKELEFKVNPYYQQYKADGQIYYYYIPSDLRKLFLYLILKDVMHPQLISHSLIDEIEHQINSVKPNIQMNLPVNYLFIKEYDNVYIIDKEKTKGYYYEFKEYIPFGCEHFHLLENGHINEGVYLSPNDYPITIRTMQDGDSIMTSSGTKKLSRLFINAKIPALKRKTWPVVLNKDKTIILVPHIAKNIDYL
;
A
#
# COMPACT_ATOMS: atom_id res chain seq x y z
N ILE A 1 11.33 26.29 6.86
CA ILE A 1 10.91 27.59 6.28
C ILE A 1 9.38 27.59 6.09
N TYR A 2 8.77 26.74 5.25
CA TYR A 2 7.34 26.73 4.92
C TYR A 2 6.43 26.77 6.16
N LYS A 3 6.60 25.82 7.11
CA LYS A 3 5.83 25.77 8.36
C LYS A 3 6.16 26.95 9.30
N LEU A 4 7.41 27.39 9.31
CA LEU A 4 7.87 28.50 10.17
C LEU A 4 7.21 29.83 9.79
N TYR A 5 7.10 30.10 8.49
CA TYR A 5 6.52 31.37 7.98
C TYR A 5 5.02 31.23 7.65
N LYS A 6 4.39 30.07 7.94
CA LYS A 6 2.96 29.80 7.68
C LYS A 6 2.56 30.13 6.23
N CYS A 7 3.39 29.71 5.28
CA CYS A 7 3.13 29.93 3.86
C CYS A 7 1.93 29.11 3.38
N ASP A 8 1.12 29.68 2.48
CA ASP A 8 -0.02 28.99 1.85
C ASP A 8 0.40 28.03 0.73
N GLY A 9 1.58 28.21 0.17
CA GLY A 9 2.13 27.38 -0.89
C GLY A 9 3.57 27.71 -1.22
N LEU A 10 4.21 26.81 -1.97
CA LEU A 10 5.51 26.98 -2.59
C LEU A 10 5.32 27.19 -4.09
N ILE A 11 5.86 28.29 -4.63
CA ILE A 11 5.85 28.56 -6.06
C ILE A 11 7.15 28.07 -6.65
N LEU A 12 7.06 27.28 -7.76
CA LEU A 12 8.21 26.80 -8.51
C LEU A 12 8.17 27.32 -9.95
N GLY A 13 9.34 27.64 -10.51
CA GLY A 13 9.52 28.19 -11.84
C GLY A 13 9.49 27.15 -12.98
N HIS A 14 8.94 25.95 -12.77
CA HIS A 14 8.79 24.97 -13.84
C HIS A 14 7.89 25.51 -14.97
N HIS A 15 8.28 25.25 -16.20
CA HIS A 15 7.61 25.73 -17.41
C HIS A 15 7.24 24.60 -18.36
N LEU A 16 6.67 24.93 -19.52
CA LEU A 16 6.14 23.94 -20.46
C LEU A 16 7.21 22.99 -21.01
N ASP A 17 8.45 23.48 -21.26
CA ASP A 17 9.53 22.61 -21.72
C ASP A 17 9.90 21.55 -20.67
N ASP A 18 9.94 21.90 -19.36
CA ASP A 18 10.17 20.93 -18.28
C ASP A 18 9.07 19.86 -18.23
N HIS A 19 7.82 20.27 -18.49
CA HIS A 19 6.70 19.34 -18.59
C HIS A 19 6.89 18.35 -19.76
N LEU A 20 7.26 18.85 -20.94
CA LEU A 20 7.49 18.01 -22.12
C LEU A 20 8.69 17.08 -21.96
N GLU A 21 9.77 17.53 -21.34
CA GLU A 21 10.90 16.69 -20.96
C GLU A 21 10.45 15.52 -20.09
N THR A 22 9.67 15.83 -19.04
CA THR A 22 9.14 14.82 -18.12
C THR A 22 8.19 13.85 -18.83
N VAL A 23 7.30 14.35 -19.70
CA VAL A 23 6.41 13.51 -20.52
C VAL A 23 7.23 12.54 -21.36
N TYR A 24 8.25 13.04 -22.04
CA TYR A 24 9.09 12.23 -22.91
C TYR A 24 9.84 11.14 -22.13
N MET A 25 10.49 11.51 -21.01
CA MET A 25 11.15 10.56 -20.10
C MET A 25 10.20 9.46 -19.62
N GLN A 26 8.99 9.82 -19.23
CA GLN A 26 8.00 8.86 -18.74
C GLN A 26 7.54 7.88 -19.84
N LEU A 27 7.35 8.38 -21.05
CA LEU A 27 6.98 7.55 -22.21
C LEU A 27 8.12 6.59 -22.61
N GLU A 28 9.37 7.05 -22.59
CA GLU A 28 10.56 6.25 -22.93
C GLU A 28 10.78 5.11 -21.93
N ARG A 29 10.54 5.35 -20.63
CA ARG A 29 10.71 4.34 -19.57
C ARG A 29 9.62 3.27 -19.53
N HIS A 30 8.56 3.40 -20.31
CA HIS A 30 7.41 2.47 -20.31
C HIS A 30 6.84 2.14 -18.91
N ASN A 31 6.99 3.05 -17.95
CA ASN A 31 6.48 2.85 -16.60
C ASN A 31 4.98 3.12 -16.52
N THR A 32 4.31 2.51 -15.51
CA THR A 32 2.92 2.84 -15.18
C THR A 32 2.84 4.28 -14.69
N VAL A 33 2.37 5.17 -15.55
CA VAL A 33 2.30 6.58 -15.23
C VAL A 33 0.84 6.99 -15.15
N HIS A 34 0.41 7.40 -13.95
CA HIS A 34 -0.94 7.91 -13.73
C HIS A 34 -1.11 9.35 -14.18
N TYR A 35 -0.02 10.07 -14.31
CA TYR A 35 -0.03 11.44 -14.78
C TYR A 35 1.22 11.69 -15.63
N LEU A 36 1.02 11.98 -16.90
CA LEU A 36 2.11 12.34 -17.79
C LEU A 36 2.50 13.80 -17.58
N GLY A 37 3.80 14.01 -17.35
CA GLY A 37 4.39 15.33 -17.15
C GLY A 37 4.32 15.82 -15.68
N ILE A 38 4.39 17.11 -15.51
CA ILE A 38 4.41 17.81 -14.22
C ILE A 38 3.04 18.44 -13.99
N LYS A 39 2.46 18.26 -12.79
CA LYS A 39 1.18 18.89 -12.41
C LYS A 39 1.36 20.39 -12.14
N GLU A 40 0.41 21.21 -12.60
CA GLU A 40 0.38 22.65 -12.27
C GLU A 40 0.30 22.89 -10.76
N GLU A 41 -0.46 22.03 -10.07
CA GLU A 41 -0.56 22.01 -8.62
C GLU A 41 -0.36 20.59 -8.07
N SER A 42 0.37 20.47 -6.97
CA SER A 42 0.61 19.21 -6.27
C SER A 42 0.88 19.43 -4.79
N TYR A 43 0.84 18.36 -4.00
CA TYR A 43 1.22 18.37 -2.59
C TYR A 43 2.45 17.50 -2.39
N VAL A 44 3.44 18.02 -1.65
CA VAL A 44 4.66 17.31 -1.27
C VAL A 44 4.84 17.48 0.24
N GLN A 45 4.76 16.41 1.01
CA GLN A 45 4.84 16.44 2.49
C GLN A 45 3.89 17.49 3.10
N ASP A 46 2.62 17.49 2.68
CA ASP A 46 1.57 18.45 3.08
C ASP A 46 1.80 19.89 2.60
N MET A 47 2.83 20.15 1.84
CA MET A 47 3.16 21.44 1.27
C MET A 47 2.49 21.57 -0.10
N ARG A 48 1.65 22.59 -0.27
CA ARG A 48 1.06 22.94 -1.56
C ARG A 48 2.14 23.51 -2.47
N VAL A 49 2.31 22.93 -3.65
CA VAL A 49 3.27 23.35 -4.66
C VAL A 49 2.53 23.82 -5.90
N ILE A 50 2.78 25.06 -6.32
CA ILE A 50 2.12 25.72 -7.45
C ILE A 50 3.16 26.05 -8.52
N ARG A 51 2.84 25.82 -9.80
CA ARG A 51 3.72 26.06 -10.95
C ARG A 51 2.98 26.89 -12.00
N PRO A 52 2.99 28.23 -11.85
CA PRO A 52 2.19 29.11 -12.71
C PRO A 52 2.66 29.19 -14.15
N LEU A 53 3.93 28.82 -14.45
CA LEU A 53 4.51 28.94 -15.78
C LEU A 53 4.36 27.70 -16.66
N MET A 54 3.57 26.70 -16.24
CA MET A 54 3.42 25.41 -16.92
C MET A 54 2.80 25.49 -18.32
N ARG A 55 2.26 26.64 -18.72
CA ARG A 55 1.65 26.87 -20.05
C ARG A 55 2.52 27.72 -20.96
N SER A 56 3.68 28.19 -20.47
CA SER A 56 4.57 29.06 -21.23
C SER A 56 5.86 28.31 -21.59
N TYR A 57 6.39 28.51 -22.77
CA TYR A 57 7.71 28.05 -23.18
C TYR A 57 8.78 28.92 -22.53
N LYS A 58 9.98 28.37 -22.33
CA LYS A 58 11.13 29.12 -21.77
C LYS A 58 11.43 30.37 -22.60
N ASP A 59 11.40 30.28 -23.92
CA ASP A 59 11.68 31.40 -24.80
C ASP A 59 10.65 32.54 -24.65
N GLU A 60 9.35 32.21 -24.46
CA GLU A 60 8.30 33.17 -24.22
C GLU A 60 8.50 33.92 -22.88
N ILE A 61 8.94 33.17 -21.85
CA ILE A 61 9.26 33.75 -20.52
C ILE A 61 10.44 34.70 -20.64
N LEU A 62 11.51 34.30 -21.31
CA LEU A 62 12.70 35.14 -21.55
C LEU A 62 12.36 36.41 -22.33
N GLN A 63 11.48 36.30 -23.35
CA GLN A 63 10.99 37.44 -24.10
C GLN A 63 10.30 38.47 -23.18
N VAL A 64 9.41 38.01 -22.30
CA VAL A 64 8.75 38.87 -21.31
C VAL A 64 9.77 39.52 -20.36
N CYS A 65 10.76 38.76 -19.90
CA CYS A 65 11.83 39.32 -19.04
C CYS A 65 12.57 40.47 -19.77
N HIS A 66 12.92 40.25 -21.05
CA HIS A 66 13.56 41.33 -21.84
C HIS A 66 12.68 42.54 -22.08
N GLU A 67 11.41 42.35 -22.43
CA GLU A 67 10.45 43.44 -22.68
C GLU A 67 10.15 44.24 -21.42
N GLN A 68 10.10 43.60 -20.25
CA GLN A 68 9.80 44.20 -18.96
C GLN A 68 11.06 44.59 -18.18
N HIS A 69 12.25 44.42 -18.76
CA HIS A 69 13.54 44.69 -18.08
C HIS A 69 13.71 43.97 -16.72
N ILE A 70 13.19 42.72 -16.64
CA ILE A 70 13.32 41.86 -15.45
C ILE A 70 14.71 41.23 -15.48
N GLU A 71 15.52 41.47 -14.46
CA GLU A 71 16.81 40.81 -14.30
C GLU A 71 16.62 39.34 -13.94
N TYR A 72 17.38 38.46 -14.58
CA TYR A 72 17.43 37.04 -14.29
C TYR A 72 18.88 36.53 -14.37
N HIS A 73 19.14 35.44 -13.67
CA HIS A 73 20.43 34.77 -13.69
C HIS A 73 20.27 33.33 -14.17
N ASP A 74 21.21 32.87 -14.99
CA ASP A 74 21.33 31.45 -15.31
C ASP A 74 21.96 30.72 -14.12
N ASP A 75 21.30 29.69 -13.64
CA ASP A 75 21.81 28.83 -12.58
C ASP A 75 22.81 27.84 -13.15
N TYR A 76 24.07 27.99 -12.79
CA TYR A 76 25.17 27.12 -13.24
C TYR A 76 25.00 25.66 -12.79
N THR A 77 24.23 25.40 -11.74
CA THR A 77 23.94 24.04 -11.25
C THR A 77 23.03 23.27 -12.19
N ASN A 78 22.36 23.92 -13.12
CA ASN A 78 21.61 23.25 -14.20
C ASN A 78 22.51 22.51 -15.21
N PHE A 79 23.82 22.67 -15.13
CA PHE A 79 24.79 21.87 -15.89
C PHE A 79 25.28 20.63 -15.13
N GLU A 80 24.91 20.48 -13.85
CA GLU A 80 25.22 19.31 -13.05
C GLU A 80 24.02 18.35 -13.02
N ILE A 81 24.04 17.38 -13.96
CA ILE A 81 23.69 15.99 -13.71
C ILE A 81 22.19 15.65 -13.57
N ASP A 82 21.45 15.83 -14.62
CA ASP A 82 20.53 14.78 -15.02
C ASP A 82 20.86 14.39 -16.48
N PHE A 83 21.84 13.52 -16.69
CA PHE A 83 22.28 13.08 -18.01
C PHE A 83 21.11 12.70 -18.92
N GLU A 84 20.06 12.13 -18.37
CA GLU A 84 18.89 11.73 -19.12
C GLU A 84 18.03 12.93 -19.55
N ARG A 85 17.78 13.87 -18.63
CA ARG A 85 17.02 15.10 -18.92
C ARG A 85 17.75 15.98 -19.92
N ASP A 86 19.06 16.17 -19.74
CA ASP A 86 19.89 16.94 -20.67
C ASP A 86 19.98 16.30 -22.06
N ARG A 87 20.06 14.97 -22.12
CA ARG A 87 19.98 14.24 -23.37
C ARG A 87 18.65 14.54 -24.09
N ILE A 88 17.53 14.41 -23.40
CA ILE A 88 16.19 14.64 -23.98
C ILE A 88 16.05 16.10 -24.44
N ARG A 89 16.43 17.06 -23.60
CA ARG A 89 16.42 18.48 -23.91
C ARG A 89 17.25 18.81 -25.15
N ASN A 90 18.52 18.40 -25.15
CA ASN A 90 19.50 18.86 -26.12
C ASN A 90 19.57 18.01 -27.40
N THR A 91 19.22 16.70 -27.34
CA THR A 91 19.33 15.82 -28.50
C THR A 91 17.98 15.43 -29.12
N ILE A 92 16.86 15.61 -28.40
CA ILE A 92 15.54 15.20 -28.86
C ILE A 92 14.62 16.40 -29.01
N LEU A 93 14.22 17.03 -27.90
CA LEU A 93 13.19 18.09 -27.90
C LEU A 93 13.70 19.39 -28.55
N LYS A 94 15.02 19.61 -28.57
CA LYS A 94 15.62 20.73 -29.29
C LYS A 94 15.33 20.67 -30.80
N HIS A 95 15.20 19.46 -31.35
CA HIS A 95 14.92 19.25 -32.77
C HIS A 95 13.42 19.15 -33.09
N TYR A 96 12.56 19.16 -32.07
CA TYR A 96 11.13 19.15 -32.28
C TYR A 96 10.64 20.50 -32.79
N THR A 97 9.82 20.46 -33.85
CA THR A 97 9.06 21.62 -34.29
C THR A 97 8.01 22.00 -33.25
N LYS A 98 7.52 23.23 -33.31
CA LYS A 98 6.42 23.70 -32.43
C LYS A 98 5.23 22.74 -32.49
N THR A 99 4.84 22.31 -33.68
CA THR A 99 3.73 21.35 -33.89
C THR A 99 4.00 20.00 -33.22
N GLN A 100 5.24 19.50 -33.24
CA GLN A 100 5.59 18.24 -32.56
C GLN A 100 5.53 18.38 -31.03
N LYS A 101 5.98 19.51 -30.48
CA LYS A 101 5.85 19.82 -29.05
C LYS A 101 4.37 19.93 -28.63
N GLU A 102 3.55 20.61 -29.40
CA GLU A 102 2.10 20.74 -29.20
C GLU A 102 1.40 19.39 -29.25
N ASN A 103 1.76 18.51 -30.19
CA ASN A 103 1.23 17.15 -30.27
C ASN A 103 1.61 16.30 -29.06
N LEU A 104 2.84 16.42 -28.57
CA LEU A 104 3.31 15.72 -27.36
C LEU A 104 2.51 16.20 -26.12
N PHE A 105 2.31 17.50 -26.00
CA PHE A 105 1.50 18.10 -24.93
C PHE A 105 0.05 17.62 -24.98
N LYS A 106 -0.56 17.65 -26.17
CA LYS A 106 -1.93 17.16 -26.38
C LYS A 106 -2.08 15.69 -26.00
N LYS A 107 -1.14 14.84 -26.40
CA LYS A 107 -1.10 13.42 -25.97
C LYS A 107 -1.08 13.27 -24.44
N ALA A 108 -0.26 14.08 -23.76
CA ALA A 108 -0.21 14.06 -22.31
C ALA A 108 -1.53 14.51 -21.67
N GLN A 109 -2.16 15.57 -22.22
CA GLN A 109 -3.46 16.05 -21.74
C GLN A 109 -4.56 14.99 -21.93
N GLU A 110 -4.65 14.37 -23.10
CA GLU A 110 -5.64 13.31 -23.38
C GLU A 110 -5.46 12.11 -22.46
N HIS A 111 -4.22 11.69 -22.24
CA HIS A 111 -3.89 10.64 -21.27
C HIS A 111 -4.34 11.02 -19.84
N ASN A 112 -3.97 12.21 -19.40
CA ASN A 112 -4.29 12.69 -18.04
C ASN A 112 -5.80 12.83 -17.82
N GLN A 113 -6.54 13.29 -18.84
CA GLN A 113 -7.99 13.36 -18.79
C GLN A 113 -8.61 11.96 -18.68
N ARG A 114 -8.14 11.00 -19.48
CA ARG A 114 -8.59 9.61 -19.41
C ARG A 114 -8.33 8.99 -18.03
N ILE A 115 -7.13 9.21 -17.48
CA ILE A 115 -6.81 8.72 -16.12
C ILE A 115 -7.75 9.32 -15.08
N LYS A 116 -8.03 10.61 -15.15
CA LYS A 116 -8.97 11.28 -14.22
C LYS A 116 -10.37 10.66 -14.28
N GLU A 117 -10.85 10.33 -15.49
CA GLU A 117 -12.14 9.65 -15.67
C GLU A 117 -12.15 8.23 -15.09
N LEU A 118 -11.05 7.49 -15.28
CA LEU A 118 -10.89 6.15 -14.68
C LEU A 118 -10.76 6.21 -13.16
N GLU A 119 -10.04 7.20 -12.62
CA GLU A 119 -9.94 7.43 -11.17
C GLU A 119 -11.33 7.72 -10.56
N PHE A 120 -12.15 8.51 -11.22
CA PHE A 120 -13.52 8.74 -10.79
C PHE A 120 -14.35 7.45 -10.77
N LYS A 121 -14.22 6.61 -11.81
CA LYS A 121 -14.95 5.32 -11.92
C LYS A 121 -14.45 4.28 -10.91
N VAL A 122 -13.16 4.22 -10.62
CA VAL A 122 -12.56 3.24 -9.69
C VAL A 122 -12.75 3.64 -8.22
N ASN A 123 -12.97 4.94 -7.95
CA ASN A 123 -13.02 5.46 -6.59
C ASN A 123 -14.03 4.75 -5.65
N PRO A 124 -15.26 4.38 -6.06
CA PRO A 124 -16.18 3.64 -5.18
C PRO A 124 -15.58 2.32 -4.67
N TYR A 125 -14.89 1.56 -5.52
CA TYR A 125 -14.24 0.29 -5.15
C TYR A 125 -13.05 0.53 -4.23
N TYR A 126 -12.28 1.58 -4.50
CA TYR A 126 -11.16 1.97 -3.66
C TYR A 126 -11.61 2.42 -2.26
N GLN A 127 -12.70 3.21 -2.16
CA GLN A 127 -13.26 3.60 -0.86
C GLN A 127 -13.83 2.40 -0.10
N GLN A 128 -14.51 1.47 -0.78
CA GLN A 128 -14.93 0.22 -0.16
C GLN A 128 -13.74 -0.57 0.39
N TYR A 129 -12.68 -0.72 -0.40
CA TYR A 129 -11.45 -1.36 0.07
C TYR A 129 -10.85 -0.66 1.31
N LYS A 130 -10.83 0.67 1.33
CA LYS A 130 -10.33 1.44 2.50
C LYS A 130 -11.19 1.23 3.75
N ALA A 131 -12.49 1.08 3.60
CA ALA A 131 -13.40 0.83 4.71
C ALA A 131 -13.31 -0.61 5.25
N ASP A 132 -13.27 -1.60 4.36
CA ASP A 132 -13.38 -3.02 4.70
C ASP A 132 -12.00 -3.71 4.86
N GLY A 133 -10.92 -3.06 4.42
CA GLY A 133 -9.57 -3.61 4.39
C GLY A 133 -9.34 -4.71 3.34
N GLN A 134 -10.37 -5.10 2.60
CA GLN A 134 -10.37 -6.12 1.55
C GLN A 134 -11.49 -5.86 0.55
N ILE A 135 -11.39 -6.44 -0.65
CA ILE A 135 -12.46 -6.37 -1.66
C ILE A 135 -12.51 -7.65 -2.49
N TYR A 136 -13.72 -8.02 -2.93
CA TYR A 136 -13.92 -9.06 -3.92
C TYR A 136 -13.46 -8.54 -5.29
N TYR A 137 -12.33 -9.06 -5.79
CA TYR A 137 -11.62 -8.49 -6.95
C TYR A 137 -12.47 -8.45 -8.23
N TYR A 138 -13.28 -9.46 -8.46
CA TYR A 138 -14.07 -9.57 -9.68
C TYR A 138 -15.32 -8.66 -9.69
N TYR A 139 -15.67 -8.01 -8.58
CA TYR A 139 -16.66 -6.92 -8.60
C TYR A 139 -16.13 -5.66 -9.29
N ILE A 140 -14.80 -5.55 -9.40
CA ILE A 140 -14.17 -4.43 -10.09
C ILE A 140 -14.21 -4.70 -11.59
N PRO A 141 -14.76 -3.78 -12.42
CA PRO A 141 -14.73 -3.88 -13.89
C PRO A 141 -13.31 -4.12 -14.40
N SER A 142 -13.17 -4.97 -15.41
CA SER A 142 -11.86 -5.42 -15.90
C SER A 142 -10.93 -4.29 -16.34
N ASP A 143 -11.50 -3.24 -16.94
CA ASP A 143 -10.79 -2.03 -17.38
C ASP A 143 -10.29 -1.14 -16.23
N LEU A 144 -10.82 -1.33 -15.01
CA LEU A 144 -10.45 -0.58 -13.81
C LEU A 144 -9.48 -1.35 -12.88
N ARG A 145 -9.30 -2.66 -13.08
CA ARG A 145 -8.54 -3.53 -12.14
C ARG A 145 -7.10 -3.10 -11.95
N LYS A 146 -6.39 -2.81 -13.03
CA LYS A 146 -4.97 -2.37 -12.94
C LYS A 146 -4.84 -1.03 -12.23
N LEU A 147 -5.75 -0.10 -12.49
CA LEU A 147 -5.78 1.18 -11.78
C LEU A 147 -6.09 0.99 -10.29
N PHE A 148 -7.05 0.11 -9.96
CA PHE A 148 -7.35 -0.25 -8.58
C PHE A 148 -6.12 -0.84 -7.87
N LEU A 149 -5.44 -1.82 -8.49
CA LEU A 149 -4.21 -2.39 -7.94
C LEU A 149 -3.14 -1.33 -7.69
N TYR A 150 -2.96 -0.43 -8.64
CA TYR A 150 -2.03 0.69 -8.45
C TYR A 150 -2.41 1.56 -7.23
N LEU A 151 -3.68 1.90 -7.07
CA LEU A 151 -4.14 2.76 -5.97
C LEU A 151 -3.88 2.12 -4.60
N ILE A 152 -4.20 0.83 -4.43
CA ILE A 152 -3.95 0.14 -3.15
C ILE A 152 -2.46 -0.09 -2.88
N LEU A 153 -1.64 -0.27 -3.92
CA LEU A 153 -0.18 -0.36 -3.78
C LEU A 153 0.43 0.99 -3.39
N LYS A 154 -0.07 2.08 -3.95
CA LYS A 154 0.36 3.45 -3.63
C LYS A 154 0.13 3.83 -2.17
N ASP A 155 -0.83 3.21 -1.49
CA ASP A 155 -1.06 3.44 -0.06
C ASP A 155 0.08 2.90 0.83
N VAL A 156 0.83 1.92 0.34
CA VAL A 156 1.82 1.18 1.14
C VAL A 156 3.25 1.29 0.61
N MET A 157 3.44 1.79 -0.61
CA MET A 157 4.76 1.95 -1.20
C MET A 157 4.88 3.21 -2.06
N HIS A 158 6.12 3.65 -2.28
CA HIS A 158 6.38 4.81 -3.12
C HIS A 158 6.01 4.51 -4.59
N PRO A 159 5.35 5.45 -5.30
CA PRO A 159 4.90 5.23 -6.69
C PRO A 159 5.99 4.75 -7.67
N GLN A 160 7.24 5.15 -7.47
CA GLN A 160 8.37 4.72 -8.32
C GLN A 160 8.66 3.20 -8.23
N LEU A 161 8.22 2.54 -7.16
CA LEU A 161 8.35 1.09 -6.97
C LEU A 161 7.22 0.31 -7.63
N ILE A 162 6.17 0.98 -8.11
CA ILE A 162 5.01 0.35 -8.73
C ILE A 162 5.22 0.31 -10.24
N SER A 163 5.83 -0.77 -10.72
CA SER A 163 6.04 -1.01 -12.15
C SER A 163 4.83 -1.67 -12.82
N HIS A 164 4.73 -1.57 -14.15
CA HIS A 164 3.76 -2.36 -14.93
C HIS A 164 3.92 -3.87 -14.66
N SER A 165 5.16 -4.36 -14.66
CA SER A 165 5.45 -5.77 -14.42
C SER A 165 4.97 -6.25 -13.05
N LEU A 166 5.04 -5.42 -12.01
CA LEU A 166 4.51 -5.76 -10.68
C LEU A 166 2.98 -5.89 -10.72
N ILE A 167 2.28 -4.96 -11.36
CA ILE A 167 0.83 -5.00 -11.48
C ILE A 167 0.39 -6.21 -12.33
N ASP A 168 1.08 -6.47 -13.43
CA ASP A 168 0.80 -7.60 -14.31
C ASP A 168 1.04 -8.94 -13.61
N GLU A 169 2.11 -9.04 -12.80
CA GLU A 169 2.39 -10.23 -11.99
C GLU A 169 1.30 -10.44 -10.93
N ILE A 170 0.88 -9.39 -10.22
CA ILE A 170 -0.22 -9.48 -9.26
C ILE A 170 -1.50 -9.95 -9.97
N GLU A 171 -1.85 -9.35 -11.10
CA GLU A 171 -3.04 -9.73 -11.86
C GLU A 171 -2.96 -11.17 -12.38
N HIS A 172 -1.80 -11.60 -12.85
CA HIS A 172 -1.55 -12.99 -13.25
C HIS A 172 -1.76 -13.96 -12.08
N GLN A 173 -1.22 -13.64 -10.91
CA GLN A 173 -1.42 -14.46 -9.70
C GLN A 173 -2.88 -14.48 -9.27
N ILE A 174 -3.60 -13.36 -9.30
CA ILE A 174 -5.03 -13.31 -8.97
C ILE A 174 -5.83 -14.24 -9.90
N ASN A 175 -5.52 -14.25 -11.19
CA ASN A 175 -6.22 -15.06 -12.20
C ASN A 175 -5.81 -16.55 -12.19
N SER A 176 -4.83 -16.94 -11.37
CA SER A 176 -4.45 -18.34 -11.24
C SER A 176 -5.53 -19.15 -10.52
N VAL A 177 -5.54 -20.46 -10.77
CA VAL A 177 -6.49 -21.40 -10.14
C VAL A 177 -6.28 -21.60 -8.64
N LYS A 178 -5.19 -21.08 -8.08
CA LYS A 178 -4.90 -21.19 -6.64
C LYS A 178 -5.87 -20.32 -5.84
N PRO A 179 -6.60 -20.90 -4.87
CA PRO A 179 -7.56 -20.13 -4.07
C PRO A 179 -6.89 -19.16 -3.10
N ASN A 180 -5.67 -19.47 -2.66
CA ASN A 180 -4.92 -18.66 -1.70
C ASN A 180 -3.53 -18.37 -2.23
N ILE A 181 -3.16 -17.09 -2.28
CA ILE A 181 -1.87 -16.60 -2.76
C ILE A 181 -1.33 -15.57 -1.77
N GLN A 182 -0.03 -15.66 -1.52
CA GLN A 182 0.72 -14.67 -0.77
C GLN A 182 1.92 -14.26 -1.62
N MET A 183 2.02 -12.98 -1.94
CA MET A 183 3.12 -12.43 -2.73
C MET A 183 3.84 -11.34 -1.94
N ASN A 184 5.17 -11.43 -1.87
CA ASN A 184 5.99 -10.40 -1.27
C ASN A 184 5.99 -9.13 -2.14
N LEU A 185 5.70 -8.00 -1.54
CA LEU A 185 5.88 -6.69 -2.18
C LEU A 185 7.30 -6.15 -1.92
N PRO A 186 7.78 -5.19 -2.72
CA PRO A 186 9.12 -4.59 -2.58
C PRO A 186 9.43 -3.90 -1.24
N VAL A 187 8.45 -3.79 -0.36
CA VAL A 187 8.53 -3.23 0.99
C VAL A 187 8.06 -4.25 2.02
N ASN A 188 7.95 -3.89 3.29
CA ASN A 188 7.54 -4.83 4.34
C ASN A 188 6.05 -5.22 4.32
N TYR A 189 5.46 -5.40 3.12
CA TYR A 189 4.07 -5.77 2.91
C TYR A 189 3.92 -7.08 2.15
N LEU A 190 2.74 -7.68 2.27
CA LEU A 190 2.29 -8.84 1.50
C LEU A 190 1.03 -8.46 0.73
N PHE A 191 0.98 -8.81 -0.55
CA PHE A 191 -0.27 -8.88 -1.29
C PHE A 191 -0.88 -10.27 -1.09
N ILE A 192 -2.15 -10.32 -0.76
CA ILE A 192 -2.88 -11.54 -0.44
C ILE A 192 -4.08 -11.67 -1.36
N LYS A 193 -4.27 -12.88 -1.88
CA LYS A 193 -5.55 -13.35 -2.40
C LYS A 193 -6.05 -14.48 -1.52
N GLU A 194 -7.26 -14.36 -1.02
CA GLU A 194 -8.00 -15.45 -0.37
C GLU A 194 -9.31 -15.68 -1.09
N TYR A 195 -9.39 -16.80 -1.81
CA TYR A 195 -10.41 -17.04 -2.84
C TYR A 195 -10.40 -15.89 -3.86
N ASP A 196 -11.42 -15.06 -3.88
CA ASP A 196 -11.52 -13.91 -4.80
C ASP A 196 -11.39 -12.54 -4.09
N ASN A 197 -11.16 -12.56 -2.77
CA ASN A 197 -10.84 -11.35 -2.03
C ASN A 197 -9.36 -11.03 -2.12
N VAL A 198 -9.05 -9.74 -2.27
CA VAL A 198 -7.67 -9.23 -2.30
C VAL A 198 -7.47 -8.15 -1.24
N TYR A 199 -6.28 -8.15 -0.64
CA TYR A 199 -5.88 -7.14 0.33
C TYR A 199 -4.36 -7.10 0.50
N ILE A 200 -3.88 -6.03 1.16
CA ILE A 200 -2.47 -5.83 1.49
C ILE A 200 -2.32 -5.78 3.00
N ILE A 201 -1.32 -6.45 3.53
CA ILE A 201 -1.04 -6.49 4.96
C ILE A 201 0.44 -6.23 5.23
N ASP A 202 0.72 -5.51 6.32
CA ASP A 202 2.07 -5.36 6.86
C ASP A 202 2.57 -6.69 7.42
N LYS A 203 3.77 -7.11 7.03
CA LYS A 203 4.39 -8.35 7.52
C LYS A 203 4.61 -8.34 9.02
N GLU A 204 4.86 -7.17 9.62
CA GLU A 204 5.02 -7.06 11.06
C GLU A 204 3.76 -7.54 11.80
N LYS A 205 2.58 -7.22 11.26
CA LYS A 205 1.29 -7.66 11.81
C LYS A 205 1.02 -9.17 11.67
N THR A 206 1.89 -9.90 10.96
CA THR A 206 1.81 -11.37 10.82
C THR A 206 2.81 -12.11 11.69
N LYS A 207 3.65 -11.39 12.43
CA LYS A 207 4.64 -11.99 13.31
C LYS A 207 3.96 -12.67 14.50
N GLY A 208 4.48 -13.82 14.86
CA GLY A 208 4.08 -14.51 16.10
C GLY A 208 4.51 -13.73 17.35
N TYR A 209 3.83 -14.00 18.42
CA TYR A 209 4.12 -13.43 19.73
C TYR A 209 4.14 -14.53 20.80
N TYR A 210 4.73 -14.19 21.96
CA TYR A 210 4.84 -15.04 23.13
C TYR A 210 4.78 -14.17 24.38
N TYR A 211 3.83 -14.46 25.26
CA TYR A 211 3.68 -13.82 26.56
C TYR A 211 3.59 -14.91 27.64
N GLU A 212 4.25 -14.68 28.78
CA GLU A 212 4.15 -15.55 29.95
C GLU A 212 3.67 -14.73 31.14
N PHE A 213 2.64 -15.21 31.81
CA PHE A 213 2.05 -14.58 32.98
C PHE A 213 2.21 -15.53 34.16
N LYS A 214 2.93 -15.08 35.19
CA LYS A 214 3.17 -15.87 36.42
C LYS A 214 1.95 -15.88 37.33
N GLU A 215 1.10 -14.90 37.24
CA GLU A 215 -0.14 -14.71 37.95
C GLU A 215 -1.11 -13.89 37.09
N TYR A 216 -2.37 -13.77 37.51
CA TYR A 216 -3.31 -12.91 36.81
C TYR A 216 -2.86 -11.45 36.88
N ILE A 217 -2.72 -10.83 35.72
CA ILE A 217 -2.48 -9.39 35.53
C ILE A 217 -3.40 -8.94 34.39
N PRO A 218 -4.22 -7.87 34.55
CA PRO A 218 -4.96 -7.29 33.45
C PRO A 218 -3.99 -6.90 32.34
N PHE A 219 -4.25 -7.42 31.12
CA PHE A 219 -3.35 -7.20 29.98
C PHE A 219 -4.18 -7.07 28.69
N GLY A 220 -3.77 -6.16 27.82
CA GLY A 220 -4.38 -5.99 26.50
C GLY A 220 -3.34 -5.68 25.44
N CYS A 221 -3.49 -6.31 24.25
CA CYS A 221 -2.73 -5.99 23.06
C CYS A 221 -3.66 -6.08 21.82
N GLU A 222 -3.13 -5.83 20.64
CA GLU A 222 -3.89 -5.90 19.39
C GLU A 222 -4.58 -7.27 19.16
N HIS A 223 -4.04 -8.35 19.76
CA HIS A 223 -4.46 -9.73 19.45
C HIS A 223 -5.38 -10.36 20.51
N PHE A 224 -5.28 -9.93 21.76
CA PHE A 224 -6.11 -10.46 22.85
C PHE A 224 -6.15 -9.53 24.07
N HIS A 225 -7.15 -9.77 24.93
CA HIS A 225 -7.26 -9.13 26.24
C HIS A 225 -7.38 -10.21 27.31
N LEU A 226 -6.62 -10.07 28.41
CA LEU A 226 -6.72 -10.87 29.60
C LEU A 226 -7.50 -10.07 30.64
N LEU A 227 -8.71 -10.49 30.93
CA LEU A 227 -9.65 -9.82 31.83
C LEU A 227 -9.96 -10.71 33.03
N GLU A 228 -10.26 -10.08 34.17
CA GLU A 228 -10.62 -10.81 35.42
C GLU A 228 -11.93 -11.61 35.27
N ASN A 229 -12.87 -11.06 34.55
CA ASN A 229 -14.18 -11.67 34.36
C ASN A 229 -14.43 -11.89 32.84
N GLY A 230 -14.88 -13.10 32.50
CA GLY A 230 -15.18 -13.50 31.13
C GLY A 230 -16.44 -14.36 31.08
N HIS A 231 -16.93 -14.67 29.87
CA HIS A 231 -18.03 -15.62 29.70
C HIS A 231 -17.49 -17.04 29.58
N ILE A 232 -17.98 -17.94 30.45
CA ILE A 232 -17.57 -19.35 30.50
C ILE A 232 -17.75 -20.07 29.14
N ASN A 233 -18.73 -19.63 28.34
CA ASN A 233 -18.94 -20.21 27.01
C ASN A 233 -17.81 -19.91 26.00
N GLU A 234 -17.04 -18.84 26.21
CA GLU A 234 -15.99 -18.40 25.30
C GLU A 234 -14.59 -18.51 25.91
N GLY A 235 -14.48 -18.71 27.21
CA GLY A 235 -13.26 -18.80 27.97
C GLY A 235 -13.08 -20.13 28.72
N VAL A 236 -12.03 -20.23 29.48
CA VAL A 236 -11.76 -21.28 30.47
C VAL A 236 -11.57 -20.64 31.82
N TYR A 237 -11.94 -21.37 32.90
CA TYR A 237 -11.64 -20.94 34.25
C TYR A 237 -10.19 -21.30 34.60
N LEU A 238 -9.39 -20.31 35.00
CA LEU A 238 -8.02 -20.49 35.41
C LEU A 238 -7.90 -20.51 36.93
N SER A 239 -7.32 -21.56 37.47
CA SER A 239 -6.97 -21.64 38.89
C SER A 239 -5.53 -21.12 39.12
N PRO A 240 -5.16 -20.77 40.36
CA PRO A 240 -3.76 -20.44 40.70
C PRO A 240 -2.77 -21.53 40.30
N ASN A 241 -3.21 -22.80 40.27
CA ASN A 241 -2.39 -23.95 39.89
C ASN A 241 -2.10 -24.05 38.38
N ASP A 242 -2.77 -23.30 37.55
CA ASP A 242 -2.54 -23.30 36.11
C ASP A 242 -1.38 -22.38 35.72
N TYR A 243 -1.00 -21.47 36.61
CA TYR A 243 0.09 -20.51 36.36
C TYR A 243 1.48 -21.15 36.58
N PRO A 244 2.50 -20.70 35.81
CA PRO A 244 2.42 -19.64 34.78
C PRO A 244 1.65 -20.08 33.55
N ILE A 245 0.77 -19.20 33.04
CA ILE A 245 0.14 -19.39 31.74
C ILE A 245 0.98 -18.78 30.62
N THR A 246 0.96 -19.41 29.47
CA THR A 246 1.58 -18.88 28.25
C THR A 246 0.49 -18.55 27.24
N ILE A 247 0.55 -17.35 26.64
CA ILE A 247 -0.29 -16.97 25.50
C ILE A 247 0.63 -16.68 24.33
N ARG A 248 0.51 -17.48 23.29
CA ARG A 248 1.36 -17.39 22.10
C ARG A 248 0.57 -17.68 20.84
N THR A 249 1.19 -17.43 19.70
CA THR A 249 0.66 -17.90 18.41
C THR A 249 0.86 -19.40 18.25
N MET A 250 0.05 -20.00 17.35
CA MET A 250 0.14 -21.41 16.99
C MET A 250 1.55 -21.77 16.51
N GLN A 251 2.02 -22.96 16.89
CA GLN A 251 3.26 -23.58 16.41
C GLN A 251 2.96 -24.90 15.67
N ASP A 252 3.91 -25.33 14.85
CA ASP A 252 3.78 -26.60 14.15
C ASP A 252 3.71 -27.77 15.13
N GLY A 253 2.73 -28.63 14.92
CA GLY A 253 2.50 -29.79 15.79
C GLY A 253 1.49 -29.54 16.92
N ASP A 254 1.08 -28.29 17.17
CA ASP A 254 0.10 -27.96 18.20
C ASP A 254 -1.20 -28.79 18.08
N SER A 255 -1.61 -29.35 19.21
CA SER A 255 -2.86 -30.12 19.32
C SER A 255 -3.55 -29.86 20.65
N ILE A 256 -4.87 -29.97 20.67
CA ILE A 256 -5.71 -29.79 21.85
C ILE A 256 -6.57 -31.03 22.08
N MET A 257 -6.71 -31.43 23.34
CA MET A 257 -7.60 -32.51 23.74
C MET A 257 -9.03 -32.00 23.86
N THR A 258 -9.95 -32.56 23.09
CA THR A 258 -11.38 -32.19 23.09
C THR A 258 -12.21 -33.41 23.49
N SER A 259 -13.51 -33.23 23.75
CA SER A 259 -14.47 -34.31 24.04
C SER A 259 -14.49 -35.40 22.95
N SER A 260 -14.09 -35.08 21.70
CA SER A 260 -13.98 -36.02 20.58
C SER A 260 -12.55 -36.48 20.28
N GLY A 261 -11.63 -36.38 21.27
CA GLY A 261 -10.22 -36.78 21.18
C GLY A 261 -9.28 -35.64 20.80
N THR A 262 -7.99 -35.98 20.67
CA THR A 262 -6.93 -35.01 20.34
C THR A 262 -7.03 -34.54 18.90
N LYS A 263 -7.06 -33.23 18.69
CA LYS A 263 -7.15 -32.61 17.36
C LYS A 263 -6.00 -31.64 17.10
N LYS A 264 -5.43 -31.71 15.91
CA LYS A 264 -4.44 -30.72 15.47
C LYS A 264 -5.08 -29.35 15.28
N LEU A 265 -4.46 -28.31 15.82
CA LEU A 265 -4.97 -26.92 15.69
C LEU A 265 -5.10 -26.50 14.22
N SER A 266 -4.15 -26.86 13.38
CA SER A 266 -4.20 -26.56 11.94
C SER A 266 -5.50 -27.05 11.26
N ARG A 267 -5.98 -28.26 11.65
CA ARG A 267 -7.25 -28.79 11.15
C ARG A 267 -8.47 -28.06 11.73
N LEU A 268 -8.41 -27.70 13.01
CA LEU A 268 -9.50 -26.93 13.64
C LEU A 268 -9.68 -25.58 12.98
N PHE A 269 -8.58 -24.85 12.72
CA PHE A 269 -8.63 -23.58 11.99
C PHE A 269 -9.18 -23.70 10.58
N ILE A 270 -8.81 -24.77 9.85
CA ILE A 270 -9.34 -25.01 8.50
C ILE A 270 -10.85 -25.28 8.56
N ASN A 271 -11.29 -26.14 9.49
CA ASN A 271 -12.70 -26.47 9.64
C ASN A 271 -13.55 -25.26 10.06
N ALA A 272 -12.98 -24.37 10.89
CA ALA A 272 -13.62 -23.13 11.29
C ALA A 272 -13.53 -22.04 10.21
N LYS A 273 -12.95 -22.35 9.03
CA LYS A 273 -12.76 -21.43 7.91
C LYS A 273 -12.02 -20.13 8.29
N ILE A 274 -11.10 -20.21 9.27
CA ILE A 274 -10.30 -19.05 9.66
C ILE A 274 -9.28 -18.75 8.56
N PRO A 275 -9.21 -17.52 8.05
CA PRO A 275 -8.23 -17.10 7.06
C PRO A 275 -6.78 -17.43 7.46
N ALA A 276 -5.96 -17.84 6.50
CA ALA A 276 -4.60 -18.34 6.77
C ALA A 276 -3.73 -17.34 7.55
N LEU A 277 -3.87 -16.05 7.26
CA LEU A 277 -3.13 -15.00 7.96
C LEU A 277 -3.61 -14.79 9.40
N LYS A 278 -4.92 -14.83 9.63
CA LYS A 278 -5.47 -14.70 10.98
C LYS A 278 -5.00 -15.84 11.90
N ARG A 279 -4.76 -17.04 11.34
CA ARG A 279 -4.21 -18.17 12.11
C ARG A 279 -2.81 -17.89 12.66
N LYS A 280 -2.00 -17.09 11.95
CA LYS A 280 -0.62 -16.76 12.36
C LYS A 280 -0.55 -15.92 13.64
N THR A 281 -1.58 -15.16 13.91
CA THR A 281 -1.66 -14.27 15.08
C THR A 281 -2.75 -14.68 16.07
N TRP A 282 -3.43 -15.83 15.82
CA TRP A 282 -4.49 -16.30 16.69
C TRP A 282 -3.93 -16.77 18.03
N PRO A 283 -4.49 -16.33 19.18
CA PRO A 283 -3.97 -16.70 20.47
C PRO A 283 -4.22 -18.17 20.79
N VAL A 284 -3.19 -18.81 21.36
CA VAL A 284 -3.22 -20.15 21.93
C VAL A 284 -2.79 -20.05 23.37
N VAL A 285 -3.62 -20.49 24.29
CA VAL A 285 -3.40 -20.40 25.74
C VAL A 285 -2.93 -21.77 26.27
N LEU A 286 -1.81 -21.77 26.99
CA LEU A 286 -1.24 -22.95 27.61
C LEU A 286 -1.13 -22.75 29.12
N ASN A 287 -1.31 -23.83 29.88
CA ASN A 287 -1.04 -23.86 31.33
C ASN A 287 0.47 -24.04 31.61
N LYS A 288 0.83 -24.13 32.91
CA LYS A 288 2.19 -24.35 33.36
C LYS A 288 2.87 -25.59 32.78
N ASP A 289 2.10 -26.63 32.51
CA ASP A 289 2.56 -27.90 31.94
C ASP A 289 2.73 -27.88 30.44
N LYS A 290 2.60 -26.67 29.82
CA LYS A 290 2.63 -26.41 28.39
C LYS A 290 1.51 -27.16 27.63
N THR A 291 0.46 -27.54 28.31
CA THR A 291 -0.74 -28.13 27.71
C THR A 291 -1.64 -27.00 27.17
N ILE A 292 -2.09 -27.13 25.92
CA ILE A 292 -3.03 -26.18 25.33
C ILE A 292 -4.39 -26.35 25.99
N ILE A 293 -4.86 -25.29 26.65
CA ILE A 293 -6.11 -25.28 27.38
C ILE A 293 -7.24 -24.56 26.66
N LEU A 294 -6.88 -23.55 25.85
CA LEU A 294 -7.86 -22.75 25.11
C LEU A 294 -7.27 -22.24 23.78
N VAL A 295 -8.07 -22.34 22.75
CA VAL A 295 -7.95 -21.59 21.49
C VAL A 295 -9.25 -20.80 21.35
N PRO A 296 -9.28 -19.49 21.66
CA PRO A 296 -10.48 -18.69 21.73
C PRO A 296 -11.38 -18.84 20.50
N HIS A 297 -12.68 -19.02 20.69
CA HIS A 297 -13.71 -19.24 19.65
C HIS A 297 -13.53 -20.51 18.79
N ILE A 298 -12.50 -21.34 19.05
CA ILE A 298 -12.18 -22.53 18.22
C ILE A 298 -12.31 -23.82 19.04
N ALA A 299 -11.62 -23.92 20.17
CA ALA A 299 -11.63 -25.13 20.97
C ALA A 299 -11.22 -24.87 22.43
N LYS A 300 -11.77 -25.68 23.34
CA LYS A 300 -11.37 -25.80 24.74
C LYS A 300 -10.85 -27.21 25.02
N ASN A 301 -9.89 -27.30 25.93
CA ASN A 301 -9.45 -28.58 26.44
C ASN A 301 -10.56 -29.19 27.31
N ILE A 302 -10.75 -30.51 27.21
CA ILE A 302 -11.79 -31.24 27.93
C ILE A 302 -11.66 -31.09 29.44
N ASP A 303 -10.45 -30.99 29.96
CA ASP A 303 -10.19 -30.83 31.41
C ASP A 303 -10.55 -29.43 31.94
N TYR A 304 -10.95 -28.51 31.05
CA TYR A 304 -11.32 -27.11 31.35
C TYR A 304 -12.74 -26.75 30.89
N LEU A 305 -13.57 -27.77 30.65
CA LEU A 305 -14.97 -27.57 30.24
C LEU A 305 -15.88 -27.29 31.45
#